data_df63324e4bc6e1b7a333166d7c2e98b4
#
_entry.id   df63324e4bc6e1b7a333166d7c2e98b4
#
_cell.length_a   1.000
_cell.length_b   1.000
_cell.length_c   1.000
_cell.angle_alpha   90.00
_cell.angle_beta   90.00
_cell.angle_gamma   90.00
#
_symmetry.space_group_name_H-M   'P 1'
#
loop_
_entity.id
_entity.type
_entity.pdbx_description
1 polymer ?
#
loop_
_entity_poly.entity_id
_entity_poly.type
_entity_poly.pdbx_seq_one_letter_code
_entity_poly.pdbx_strand_id
1 'polypeptide(L)'
;GLIAAEMHPSPFPHCHVVSTSTHKSLRGPRGGIILLGSDYENPFGKVAPKSGRVKMMSELIDSAVMPGIQGGPLMHIIAAKAVAFKEALEPSFKTYIKGVLDNAQCFAEEFKSKGYKLISGGTDTHLVLIDLQNKNISGKTAEIALDEAGITVNKNMIPFDPKSPFITSGIRIGSPA
;
A
#
# COMPACT_ATOMS: atom_id res chain seq x y z
N GLY A 1 -4.36 -5.39 1.94
CA GLY A 1 -4.33 -6.63 2.75
C GLY A 1 -4.94 -6.40 4.12
N LEU A 2 -4.42 -5.47 4.92
CA LEU A 2 -4.90 -5.23 6.29
C LEU A 2 -6.41 -4.93 6.36
N ILE A 3 -6.90 -4.08 5.44
CA ILE A 3 -8.34 -3.75 5.35
C ILE A 3 -9.16 -4.98 4.96
N ALA A 4 -8.67 -5.79 4.00
CA ALA A 4 -9.35 -7.02 3.60
C ALA A 4 -9.46 -8.05 4.73
N ALA A 5 -8.51 -8.04 5.66
CA ALA A 5 -8.52 -8.86 6.88
C ALA A 5 -9.30 -8.22 8.04
N GLU A 6 -9.91 -7.04 7.85
CA GLU A 6 -10.62 -6.27 8.90
C GLU A 6 -9.71 -5.84 10.07
N MET A 7 -8.41 -5.71 9.83
CA MET A 7 -7.40 -5.33 10.82
C MET A 7 -6.89 -3.90 10.63
N HIS A 8 -7.58 -3.10 9.83
CA HIS A 8 -7.32 -1.68 9.64
C HIS A 8 -8.62 -0.99 9.22
N PRO A 9 -8.87 0.27 9.63
CA PRO A 9 -10.09 0.97 9.27
C PRO A 9 -10.36 1.00 7.78
N SER A 10 -11.63 0.81 7.40
CA SER A 10 -12.05 0.88 6.01
C SER A 10 -12.05 2.34 5.52
N PRO A 11 -11.50 2.65 4.34
CA PRO A 11 -11.56 3.99 3.76
C PRO A 11 -12.92 4.33 3.15
N PHE A 12 -13.77 3.34 2.86
CA PHE A 12 -15.02 3.53 2.12
C PHE A 12 -15.99 4.53 2.73
N PRO A 13 -16.16 4.65 4.06
CA PRO A 13 -16.98 5.70 4.65
C PRO A 13 -16.47 7.13 4.43
N HIS A 14 -15.20 7.28 4.02
CA HIS A 14 -14.51 8.56 3.96
C HIS A 14 -14.01 8.91 2.54
N CYS A 15 -14.09 7.98 1.59
CA CYS A 15 -13.54 8.13 0.25
C CYS A 15 -14.56 7.73 -0.82
N HIS A 16 -14.70 8.53 -1.86
CA HIS A 16 -15.54 8.21 -3.02
C HIS A 16 -14.93 7.08 -3.86
N VAL A 17 -13.61 7.09 -4.01
CA VAL A 17 -12.86 6.14 -4.81
C VAL A 17 -11.62 5.69 -4.04
N VAL A 18 -11.34 4.40 -4.05
CA VAL A 18 -10.15 3.80 -3.44
C VAL A 18 -9.37 3.06 -4.50
N SER A 19 -8.08 3.33 -4.61
CA SER A 19 -7.17 2.56 -5.45
C SER A 19 -6.15 1.81 -4.61
N THR A 20 -5.79 0.60 -5.03
CA THR A 20 -4.77 -0.19 -4.35
C THR A 20 -4.04 -1.11 -5.32
N SER A 21 -2.86 -1.58 -4.92
CA SER A 21 -2.11 -2.60 -5.64
C SER A 21 -2.52 -4.00 -5.18
N THR A 22 -2.47 -4.96 -6.08
CA THR A 22 -2.78 -6.37 -5.79
C THR A 22 -1.56 -7.19 -5.34
N HIS A 23 -0.36 -6.71 -5.62
CA HIS A 23 0.92 -7.45 -5.47
C HIS A 23 1.71 -7.14 -4.18
N LYS A 24 1.10 -6.46 -3.21
CA LYS A 24 1.71 -6.18 -1.90
C LYS A 24 1.10 -7.11 -0.85
N SER A 25 0.62 -6.61 0.27
CA SER A 25 0.04 -7.43 1.34
C SER A 25 -1.19 -8.28 0.94
N LEU A 26 -1.78 -8.04 -0.24
CA LEU A 26 -2.80 -8.95 -0.80
C LEU A 26 -2.20 -10.21 -1.44
N ARG A 27 -0.89 -10.29 -1.63
CA ARG A 27 -0.15 -11.44 -2.21
C ARG A 27 -0.62 -11.86 -3.61
N GLY A 28 -1.20 -10.93 -4.36
CA GLY A 28 -1.69 -11.18 -5.72
C GLY A 28 -0.65 -10.87 -6.81
N PRO A 29 -1.05 -10.99 -8.08
CA PRO A 29 -0.19 -10.64 -9.21
C PRO A 29 0.04 -9.13 -9.27
N ARG A 30 1.09 -8.72 -9.99
CA ARG A 30 1.36 -7.30 -10.23
C ARG A 30 0.21 -6.65 -10.98
N GLY A 31 -0.36 -5.61 -10.39
CA GLY A 31 -1.49 -4.87 -10.93
C GLY A 31 -2.13 -3.97 -9.89
N GLY A 32 -3.21 -3.32 -10.28
CA GLY A 32 -4.03 -2.48 -9.43
C GLY A 32 -5.51 -2.82 -9.52
N ILE A 33 -6.28 -2.28 -8.58
CA ILE A 33 -7.74 -2.24 -8.59
C ILE A 33 -8.19 -0.84 -8.19
N ILE A 34 -9.34 -0.44 -8.73
CA ILE A 34 -10.07 0.76 -8.35
C ILE A 34 -11.42 0.32 -7.82
N LEU A 35 -11.81 0.83 -6.69
CA LEU A 35 -13.02 0.44 -5.97
C LEU A 35 -13.87 1.68 -5.69
N LEU A 36 -15.17 1.57 -5.88
CA LEU A 36 -16.18 2.52 -5.47
C LEU A 36 -16.98 1.94 -4.31
N GLY A 37 -17.18 2.69 -3.23
CA GLY A 37 -18.02 2.26 -2.12
C GLY A 37 -19.50 2.24 -2.49
N SER A 38 -19.92 3.22 -3.28
CA SER A 38 -21.24 3.31 -3.96
C SER A 38 -21.04 3.97 -5.30
N ASP A 39 -21.87 3.64 -6.28
CA ASP A 39 -21.86 4.33 -7.56
C ASP A 39 -22.79 5.55 -7.51
N TYR A 40 -22.45 6.62 -8.23
CA TYR A 40 -23.18 7.88 -8.23
C TYR A 40 -23.02 8.60 -9.58
N GLU A 41 -23.94 9.52 -9.88
CA GLU A 41 -23.82 10.37 -11.06
C GLU A 41 -22.55 11.22 -10.99
N ASN A 42 -21.82 11.26 -12.11
CA ASN A 42 -20.55 12.00 -12.12
C ASN A 42 -20.77 13.52 -11.89
N PRO A 43 -19.95 14.16 -11.06
CA PRO A 43 -20.07 15.59 -10.75
C PRO A 43 -19.57 16.51 -11.87
N PHE A 44 -19.05 15.95 -12.98
CA PHE A 44 -18.44 16.70 -14.08
C PHE A 44 -19.45 17.00 -15.19
N GLY A 45 -20.71 16.64 -15.04
CA GLY A 45 -21.76 16.85 -16.04
C GLY A 45 -21.55 16.05 -17.34
N LYS A 46 -20.76 14.98 -17.32
CA LYS A 46 -20.54 14.14 -18.49
C LYS A 46 -21.78 13.30 -18.78
N VAL A 47 -22.28 13.39 -20.00
CA VAL A 47 -23.48 12.69 -20.45
C VAL A 47 -23.16 11.59 -21.46
N ALA A 48 -24.03 10.60 -21.54
CA ALA A 48 -23.99 9.58 -22.58
C ALA A 48 -24.48 10.15 -23.91
N PRO A 49 -23.70 10.08 -25.01
CA PRO A 49 -24.00 10.80 -26.25
C PRO A 49 -25.36 10.45 -26.89
N LYS A 50 -25.82 9.21 -26.74
CA LYS A 50 -27.07 8.73 -27.35
C LYS A 50 -28.30 9.05 -26.52
N SER A 51 -28.22 8.96 -25.20
CA SER A 51 -29.39 9.08 -24.31
C SER A 51 -29.49 10.43 -23.60
N GLY A 52 -28.44 11.24 -23.60
CA GLY A 52 -28.36 12.47 -22.81
C GLY A 52 -28.32 12.25 -21.30
N ARG A 53 -28.38 11.03 -20.83
CA ARG A 53 -28.30 10.66 -19.41
C ARG A 53 -26.95 11.05 -18.83
N VAL A 54 -26.92 11.58 -17.61
CA VAL A 54 -25.67 11.75 -16.85
C VAL A 54 -25.04 10.36 -16.63
N LYS A 55 -23.75 10.23 -16.93
CA LYS A 55 -23.02 8.99 -16.71
C LYS A 55 -22.76 8.78 -15.23
N MET A 56 -22.75 7.52 -14.82
CA MET A 56 -22.30 7.14 -13.49
C MET A 56 -20.77 7.28 -13.37
N MET A 57 -20.28 7.42 -12.15
CA MET A 57 -18.83 7.56 -11.92
C MET A 57 -18.07 6.29 -12.33
N SER A 58 -18.64 5.11 -12.13
CA SER A 58 -18.08 3.84 -12.63
C SER A 58 -17.85 3.85 -14.13
N GLU A 59 -18.81 4.35 -14.93
CA GLU A 59 -18.69 4.44 -16.39
C GLU A 59 -17.52 5.36 -16.82
N LEU A 60 -17.26 6.42 -16.07
CA LEU A 60 -16.12 7.31 -16.36
C LEU A 60 -14.79 6.63 -16.01
N ILE A 61 -14.73 5.95 -14.87
CA ILE A 61 -13.53 5.22 -14.44
C ILE A 61 -13.23 4.08 -15.41
N ASP A 62 -14.23 3.27 -15.77
CA ASP A 62 -14.07 2.18 -16.71
C ASP A 62 -13.52 2.67 -18.05
N SER A 63 -14.11 3.74 -18.60
CA SER A 63 -13.64 4.28 -19.87
C SER A 63 -12.26 4.96 -19.78
N ALA A 64 -11.90 5.50 -18.61
CA ALA A 64 -10.58 6.06 -18.38
C ALA A 64 -9.51 4.97 -18.26
N VAL A 65 -9.87 3.83 -17.70
CA VAL A 65 -9.00 2.65 -17.64
C VAL A 65 -8.89 2.01 -19.02
N MET A 66 -10.02 1.65 -19.63
CA MET A 66 -10.05 1.00 -20.94
C MET A 66 -11.22 1.56 -21.78
N PRO A 67 -10.97 2.15 -22.95
CA PRO A 67 -9.68 2.19 -23.68
C PRO A 67 -8.77 3.40 -23.34
N GLY A 68 -9.05 4.18 -22.29
CA GLY A 68 -8.35 5.43 -22.02
C GLY A 68 -6.83 5.29 -21.86
N ILE A 69 -6.40 4.43 -20.95
CA ILE A 69 -4.97 4.22 -20.64
C ILE A 69 -4.50 2.84 -21.08
N GLN A 70 -5.38 1.82 -20.98
CA GLN A 70 -5.06 0.42 -21.23
C GLN A 70 -5.74 -0.09 -22.50
N GLY A 71 -5.16 -1.15 -23.08
CA GLY A 71 -5.73 -1.92 -24.20
C GLY A 71 -6.25 -3.29 -23.75
N GLY A 72 -6.04 -4.32 -24.59
CA GLY A 72 -6.47 -5.67 -24.29
C GLY A 72 -5.92 -6.20 -22.97
N PRO A 73 -6.78 -6.69 -22.07
CA PRO A 73 -6.35 -7.11 -20.73
C PRO A 73 -5.55 -8.40 -20.75
N LEU A 74 -4.61 -8.53 -19.83
CA LEU A 74 -3.85 -9.75 -19.59
C LEU A 74 -4.72 -10.72 -18.76
N MET A 75 -5.42 -11.64 -19.42
CA MET A 75 -6.42 -12.52 -18.80
C MET A 75 -5.82 -13.42 -17.71
N HIS A 76 -4.57 -13.86 -17.84
CA HIS A 76 -3.87 -14.63 -16.81
C HIS A 76 -3.67 -13.80 -15.53
N ILE A 77 -3.42 -12.50 -15.64
CA ILE A 77 -3.33 -11.58 -14.48
C ILE A 77 -4.71 -11.43 -13.82
N ILE A 78 -5.79 -11.32 -14.61
CA ILE A 78 -7.15 -11.23 -14.07
C ILE A 78 -7.51 -12.52 -13.33
N ALA A 79 -7.24 -13.69 -13.92
CA ALA A 79 -7.44 -14.97 -13.27
C ALA A 79 -6.63 -15.10 -11.96
N ALA A 80 -5.36 -14.69 -11.96
CA ALA A 80 -4.54 -14.68 -10.77
C ALA A 80 -5.05 -13.71 -9.68
N LYS A 81 -5.63 -12.55 -10.05
CA LYS A 81 -6.32 -11.67 -9.10
C LYS A 81 -7.52 -12.37 -8.45
N ALA A 82 -8.32 -13.11 -9.24
CA ALA A 82 -9.47 -13.83 -8.69
C ALA A 82 -9.03 -14.88 -7.66
N VAL A 83 -7.96 -15.62 -7.92
CA VAL A 83 -7.38 -16.56 -6.95
C VAL A 83 -6.92 -15.83 -5.68
N ALA A 84 -6.15 -14.75 -5.82
CA ALA A 84 -5.66 -13.99 -4.68
C ALA A 84 -6.80 -13.39 -3.83
N PHE A 85 -7.89 -12.95 -4.46
CA PHE A 85 -9.05 -12.42 -3.73
C PHE A 85 -9.81 -13.53 -3.02
N LYS A 86 -9.92 -14.72 -3.61
CA LYS A 86 -10.49 -15.89 -2.95
C LYS A 86 -9.68 -16.26 -1.72
N GLU A 87 -8.35 -16.33 -1.84
CA GLU A 87 -7.47 -16.57 -0.70
C GLU A 87 -7.62 -15.51 0.40
N ALA A 88 -7.80 -14.24 0.01
CA ALA A 88 -7.99 -13.14 0.97
C ALA A 88 -9.33 -13.21 1.73
N LEU A 89 -10.28 -14.01 1.28
CA LEU A 89 -11.55 -14.28 1.98
C LEU A 89 -11.42 -15.43 2.99
N GLU A 90 -10.35 -16.23 2.92
CA GLU A 90 -10.17 -17.38 3.80
C GLU A 90 -9.70 -16.96 5.21
N PRO A 91 -10.08 -17.69 6.26
CA PRO A 91 -9.61 -17.42 7.62
C PRO A 91 -8.09 -17.42 7.78
N SER A 92 -7.38 -18.22 7.00
CA SER A 92 -5.93 -18.29 6.96
C SER A 92 -5.28 -16.96 6.58
N PHE A 93 -5.95 -16.14 5.75
CA PHE A 93 -5.48 -14.82 5.40
C PHE A 93 -5.51 -13.86 6.59
N LYS A 94 -6.53 -13.94 7.46
CA LYS A 94 -6.57 -13.16 8.70
C LYS A 94 -5.42 -13.54 9.63
N THR A 95 -5.13 -14.84 9.76
CA THR A 95 -3.98 -15.34 10.55
C THR A 95 -2.66 -14.79 9.98
N TYR A 96 -2.48 -14.80 8.68
CA TYR A 96 -1.31 -14.22 8.02
C TYR A 96 -1.17 -12.72 8.33
N ILE A 97 -2.23 -11.94 8.13
CA ILE A 97 -2.18 -10.49 8.38
C ILE A 97 -1.94 -10.19 9.86
N LYS A 98 -2.51 -10.98 10.77
CA LYS A 98 -2.18 -10.86 12.20
C LYS A 98 -0.69 -11.04 12.44
N GLY A 99 -0.07 -12.08 11.89
CA GLY A 99 1.37 -12.29 12.00
C GLY A 99 2.19 -11.13 11.42
N VAL A 100 1.74 -10.54 10.31
CA VAL A 100 2.37 -9.33 9.73
C VAL A 100 2.35 -8.16 10.72
N LEU A 101 1.23 -7.91 11.37
CA LEU A 101 1.10 -6.83 12.37
C LEU A 101 1.91 -7.13 13.64
N ASP A 102 1.85 -8.35 14.15
CA ASP A 102 2.62 -8.78 15.32
C ASP A 102 4.13 -8.62 15.08
N ASN A 103 4.62 -9.00 13.89
CA ASN A 103 6.02 -8.80 13.50
C ASN A 103 6.39 -7.31 13.39
N ALA A 104 5.50 -6.47 12.86
CA ALA A 104 5.75 -5.03 12.78
C ALA A 104 5.86 -4.40 14.17
N GLN A 105 5.01 -4.81 15.11
CA GLN A 105 5.07 -4.37 16.51
C GLN A 105 6.37 -4.83 17.17
N CYS A 106 6.75 -6.09 16.99
CA CYS A 106 8.01 -6.62 17.50
C CYS A 106 9.21 -5.82 16.98
N PHE A 107 9.27 -5.52 15.68
CA PHE A 107 10.30 -4.62 15.14
C PHE A 107 10.29 -3.25 15.81
N ALA A 108 9.11 -2.65 15.96
CA ALA A 108 9.00 -1.32 16.56
C ALA A 108 9.52 -1.32 18.02
N GLU A 109 9.16 -2.30 18.82
CA GLU A 109 9.58 -2.42 20.21
C GLU A 109 11.08 -2.67 20.30
N GLU A 110 11.62 -3.57 19.48
CA GLU A 110 13.03 -3.93 19.48
C GLU A 110 13.92 -2.75 19.06
N PHE A 111 13.53 -2.01 18.02
CA PHE A 111 14.25 -0.80 17.63
C PHE A 111 14.21 0.29 18.72
N LYS A 112 13.09 0.48 19.38
CA LYS A 112 12.99 1.41 20.50
C LYS A 112 13.90 1.01 21.66
N SER A 113 13.91 -0.28 22.04
CA SER A 113 14.74 -0.81 23.13
C SER A 113 16.23 -0.56 22.87
N LYS A 114 16.64 -0.57 21.60
CA LYS A 114 18.01 -0.28 21.13
C LYS A 114 18.28 1.23 20.92
N GLY A 115 17.34 2.09 21.31
CA GLY A 115 17.50 3.54 21.25
C GLY A 115 17.40 4.11 19.83
N TYR A 116 16.74 3.44 18.90
CA TYR A 116 16.37 4.04 17.61
C TYR A 116 15.12 4.89 17.76
N LYS A 117 15.05 5.96 17.01
CA LYS A 117 13.89 6.83 16.97
C LYS A 117 12.95 6.39 15.86
N LEU A 118 11.72 6.04 16.23
CA LEU A 118 10.68 5.70 15.26
C LEU A 118 9.79 6.91 14.98
N ILE A 119 9.48 7.13 13.72
CA ILE A 119 8.47 8.12 13.34
C ILE A 119 7.11 7.66 13.88
N SER A 120 6.31 8.59 14.37
CA SER A 120 5.05 8.34 15.08
C SER A 120 5.19 7.53 16.39
N GLY A 121 6.40 7.28 16.84
CA GLY A 121 6.66 6.51 18.06
C GLY A 121 6.36 5.01 17.94
N GLY A 122 6.03 4.48 16.76
CA GLY A 122 5.69 3.08 16.51
C GLY A 122 5.00 2.87 15.19
N THR A 123 4.19 1.82 15.10
CA THR A 123 3.37 1.53 13.92
C THR A 123 2.10 0.79 14.30
N ASP A 124 1.02 0.99 13.56
CA ASP A 124 -0.22 0.24 13.54
C ASP A 124 -0.45 -0.47 12.20
N THR A 125 0.58 -0.46 11.34
CA THR A 125 0.56 -1.09 10.02
C THR A 125 1.70 -2.10 9.88
N HIS A 126 1.95 -2.54 8.65
CA HIS A 126 3.02 -3.45 8.29
C HIS A 126 4.38 -2.75 8.04
N LEU A 127 4.47 -1.45 8.25
CA LEU A 127 5.66 -0.65 7.94
C LEU A 127 6.17 0.06 9.19
N VAL A 128 7.49 0.07 9.37
CA VAL A 128 8.17 0.84 10.40
C VAL A 128 9.09 1.84 9.71
N LEU A 129 8.98 3.12 10.06
CA LEU A 129 9.85 4.19 9.58
C LEU A 129 10.79 4.61 10.72
N ILE A 130 12.08 4.45 10.49
CA ILE A 130 13.14 4.69 11.47
C ILE A 130 13.90 5.94 11.10
N ASP A 131 14.03 6.88 12.04
CA ASP A 131 14.90 8.05 11.96
C ASP A 131 16.30 7.64 12.45
N LEU A 132 17.29 7.78 11.58
CA LEU A 132 18.68 7.39 11.84
C LEU A 132 19.55 8.59 12.25
N GLN A 133 19.00 9.79 12.39
CA GLN A 133 19.78 10.99 12.74
C GLN A 133 20.49 10.85 14.09
N ASN A 134 19.83 10.24 15.08
CA ASN A 134 20.42 10.01 16.39
C ASN A 134 21.55 8.94 16.40
N LYS A 135 21.74 8.25 15.29
CA LYS A 135 22.85 7.30 15.10
C LYS A 135 23.93 7.84 14.16
N ASN A 136 23.79 9.08 13.67
CA ASN A 136 24.68 9.72 12.71
C ASN A 136 24.89 8.92 11.40
N ILE A 137 23.87 8.17 10.98
CA ILE A 137 23.90 7.36 9.77
C ILE A 137 22.88 7.94 8.77
N SER A 138 23.23 7.94 7.48
CA SER A 138 22.26 8.29 6.45
C SER A 138 21.41 7.08 6.05
N GLY A 139 20.20 7.34 5.53
CA GLY A 139 19.36 6.26 4.98
C GLY A 139 20.05 5.49 3.86
N LYS A 140 20.80 6.19 2.99
CA LYS A 140 21.59 5.58 1.92
C LYS A 140 22.69 4.66 2.47
N THR A 141 23.41 5.08 3.48
CA THR A 141 24.47 4.26 4.11
C THR A 141 23.87 3.00 4.74
N ALA A 142 22.75 3.16 5.46
CA ALA A 142 22.07 2.04 6.07
C ALA A 142 21.47 1.07 5.03
N GLU A 143 20.87 1.57 3.95
CA GLU A 143 20.34 0.76 2.84
C GLU A 143 21.43 -0.12 2.24
N ILE A 144 22.61 0.44 1.93
CA ILE A 144 23.74 -0.29 1.33
C ILE A 144 24.26 -1.35 2.31
N ALA A 145 24.52 -0.99 3.56
CA ALA A 145 25.06 -1.94 4.54
C ALA A 145 24.10 -3.09 4.85
N LEU A 146 22.79 -2.82 4.88
CA LEU A 146 21.78 -3.86 5.08
C LEU A 146 21.62 -4.76 3.86
N ASP A 147 21.72 -4.20 2.64
CA ASP A 147 21.68 -4.99 1.41
C ASP A 147 22.87 -5.95 1.31
N GLU A 148 24.07 -5.50 1.68
CA GLU A 148 25.27 -6.36 1.80
C GLU A 148 25.09 -7.50 2.83
N ALA A 149 24.26 -7.28 3.86
CA ALA A 149 23.88 -8.29 4.85
C ALA A 149 22.69 -9.15 4.41
N GLY A 150 22.17 -8.98 3.20
CA GLY A 150 21.00 -9.71 2.68
C GLY A 150 19.65 -9.21 3.21
N ILE A 151 19.60 -8.01 3.77
CA ILE A 151 18.38 -7.38 4.33
C ILE A 151 17.95 -6.24 3.44
N THR A 152 16.92 -6.44 2.64
CA THR A 152 16.38 -5.40 1.74
C THR A 152 15.51 -4.41 2.49
N VAL A 153 15.90 -3.14 2.47
CA VAL A 153 15.13 -2.02 3.01
C VAL A 153 15.07 -0.90 1.98
N ASN A 154 14.26 0.12 2.25
CA ASN A 154 14.29 1.35 1.44
C ASN A 154 14.84 2.49 2.29
N LYS A 155 15.83 3.25 1.76
CA LYS A 155 16.09 4.58 2.27
C LYS A 155 14.81 5.42 2.12
N ASN A 156 14.46 6.18 3.13
CA ASN A 156 13.21 6.91 3.17
C ASN A 156 13.40 8.27 3.85
N MET A 157 12.81 9.30 3.26
CA MET A 157 12.76 10.60 3.94
C MET A 157 11.90 10.49 5.21
N ILE A 158 12.32 11.16 6.24
CA ILE A 158 11.51 11.42 7.43
C ILE A 158 10.76 12.75 7.28
N PRO A 159 9.70 13.01 8.07
CA PRO A 159 9.05 14.31 8.08
C PRO A 159 10.08 15.44 8.32
N PHE A 160 10.02 16.48 7.46
CA PHE A 160 10.96 17.61 7.49
C PHE A 160 12.43 17.18 7.37
N ASP A 161 12.73 16.17 6.58
CA ASP A 161 14.09 15.64 6.41
C ASP A 161 15.05 16.73 5.91
N PRO A 162 16.16 16.99 6.61
CA PRO A 162 17.15 17.98 6.17
C PRO A 162 18.02 17.49 5.01
N LYS A 163 17.99 16.21 4.68
CA LYS A 163 18.78 15.62 3.58
C LYS A 163 17.95 15.50 2.31
N SER A 164 18.64 15.42 1.19
CA SER A 164 17.99 15.19 -0.11
C SER A 164 17.34 13.81 -0.22
N PRO A 165 16.34 13.61 -1.12
CA PRO A 165 15.73 12.31 -1.37
C PRO A 165 16.70 11.19 -1.80
N PHE A 166 17.87 11.56 -2.32
CA PHE A 166 18.90 10.61 -2.74
C PHE A 166 19.74 10.06 -1.58
N ILE A 167 19.74 10.75 -0.42
CA ILE A 167 20.53 10.39 0.76
C ILE A 167 19.63 9.96 1.92
N THR A 168 18.62 10.75 2.24
CA THR A 168 17.64 10.59 3.32
C THR A 168 18.22 10.46 4.73
N SER A 169 17.41 10.69 5.74
CA SER A 169 17.77 10.50 7.14
C SER A 169 17.15 9.25 7.77
N GLY A 170 16.33 8.51 7.03
CA GLY A 170 15.66 7.33 7.55
C GLY A 170 15.67 6.14 6.62
N ILE A 171 15.21 5.03 7.16
CA ILE A 171 14.91 3.79 6.42
C ILE A 171 13.51 3.31 6.75
N ARG A 172 12.89 2.61 5.80
CA ARG A 172 11.59 1.98 5.96
C ARG A 172 11.73 0.47 5.85
N ILE A 173 11.21 -0.23 6.85
CA ILE A 173 11.19 -1.68 6.93
C ILE A 173 9.75 -2.16 6.86
N GLY A 174 9.51 -3.26 6.17
CA GLY A 174 8.21 -3.94 6.11
C GLY A 174 8.29 -5.33 6.73
N SER A 175 7.18 -5.76 7.34
CA SER A 175 7.06 -7.06 8.00
C SER A 175 6.37 -8.17 7.18
N PRO A 176 5.71 -7.93 6.02
CA PRO A 176 5.17 -9.01 5.20
C PRO A 176 6.28 -9.92 4.70
N ALA A 177 6.09 -11.21 4.87
CA ALA A 177 6.94 -12.28 4.33
C ALA A 177 6.19 -13.04 3.22
#